data_3d068025743fe5b098219e70ab6afbdc
#
_entry.id   3d068025743fe5b098219e70ab6afbdc
#
_cell.length_a   1.000
_cell.length_b   1.000
_cell.length_c   1.000
_cell.angle_alpha   90.00
_cell.angle_beta   90.00
_cell.angle_gamma   90.00
#
_symmetry.space_group_name_H-M   'P 1'
#
loop_
_entity.id
_entity.type
_entity.pdbx_description
1 polymer ?
#
loop_
_entity_poly.entity_id
_entity_poly.type
_entity_poly.pdbx_seq_one_letter_code
_entity_poly.pdbx_strand_id
1 'polypeptide(L)'
;MLCYAFKDNLAAGGRFSYARTLTKLSGVTINVDDDNQFDLDDMYQLKHSYAAMAMMRSYISLGNSKRFGLYCDIQLQMGGSQSKVVSGTGEDVTGTYSTSTDLNIGVAPGMVAFINNYTAVEVSVGVLGFDFSKTRQTTNQVYIGELSLNSANFRINLFSIGLGIAFYL
;
A
#
# COMPACT_ATOMS: atom_id res chain seq x y z
N MET A 1 -0.19 3.32 -13.72
CA MET A 1 0.59 2.13 -14.07
C MET A 1 0.89 2.21 -15.56
N LEU A 2 2.13 1.94 -15.94
CA LEU A 2 2.57 1.88 -17.35
C LEU A 2 3.02 0.47 -17.61
N CYS A 3 2.55 -0.13 -18.73
CA CYS A 3 2.92 -1.46 -19.17
C CYS A 3 3.32 -1.42 -20.66
N TYR A 4 4.32 -2.22 -20.99
CA TYR A 4 4.79 -2.40 -22.34
C TYR A 4 4.74 -3.89 -22.70
N ALA A 5 4.03 -4.23 -23.77
CA ALA A 5 3.98 -5.58 -24.32
C ALA A 5 5.21 -5.79 -25.22
N PHE A 6 6.10 -6.69 -24.83
CA PHE A 6 7.32 -7.00 -25.57
C PHE A 6 7.23 -8.33 -26.33
N LYS A 7 6.16 -9.09 -26.10
CA LYS A 7 5.85 -10.35 -26.78
C LYS A 7 4.34 -10.57 -26.78
N ASP A 8 3.82 -11.38 -27.71
CA ASP A 8 2.37 -11.58 -27.92
C ASP A 8 1.53 -11.88 -26.65
N ASN A 9 2.14 -12.51 -25.66
CA ASN A 9 1.44 -12.87 -24.42
C ASN A 9 2.16 -12.40 -23.15
N LEU A 10 3.13 -11.49 -23.28
CA LEU A 10 3.92 -11.01 -22.17
C LEU A 10 4.05 -9.49 -22.18
N ALA A 11 3.74 -8.89 -21.06
CA ALA A 11 3.94 -7.46 -20.81
C ALA A 11 4.74 -7.27 -19.53
N ALA A 12 5.52 -6.21 -19.48
CA ALA A 12 6.17 -5.75 -18.28
C ALA A 12 5.74 -4.31 -18.00
N GLY A 13 5.66 -3.96 -16.73
CA GLY A 13 5.22 -2.63 -16.36
C GLY A 13 5.70 -2.21 -14.99
N GLY A 14 5.36 -0.98 -14.66
CA GLY A 14 5.68 -0.42 -13.38
C GLY A 14 4.66 0.62 -12.92
N ARG A 15 4.68 0.87 -11.64
CA ARG A 15 3.88 1.91 -10.98
C ARG A 15 4.73 2.57 -9.90
N PHE A 16 4.66 3.88 -9.87
CA PHE A 16 5.14 4.66 -8.74
C PHE A 16 3.95 5.30 -8.02
N SER A 17 3.98 5.30 -6.71
CA SER A 17 2.96 5.92 -5.86
C SER A 17 3.61 6.72 -4.75
N TYR A 18 3.02 7.88 -4.47
CA TYR A 18 3.35 8.71 -3.34
C TYR A 18 2.06 9.16 -2.66
N ALA A 19 2.04 9.07 -1.35
CA ALA A 19 0.91 9.56 -0.55
C ALA A 19 1.43 10.37 0.64
N ARG A 20 0.74 11.47 0.93
CA ARG A 20 0.94 12.27 2.14
C ARG A 20 -0.34 12.27 2.94
N THR A 21 -0.26 11.80 4.16
CA THR A 21 -1.39 11.79 5.09
C THR A 21 -1.08 12.71 6.26
N LEU A 22 -2.01 13.61 6.55
CA LEU A 22 -1.95 14.50 7.68
C LEU A 22 -3.18 14.23 8.54
N THR A 23 -2.97 13.73 9.74
CA THR A 23 -4.02 13.51 10.74
C THR A 23 -3.80 14.48 11.88
N LYS A 24 -4.82 15.25 12.21
CA LYS A 24 -4.86 16.13 13.38
C LYS A 24 -6.02 15.67 14.24
N LEU A 25 -5.74 15.35 15.48
CA LEU A 25 -6.71 15.13 16.52
C LEU A 25 -6.53 16.26 17.50
N SER A 26 -7.48 17.18 17.57
CA SER A 26 -7.51 18.22 18.60
C SER A 26 -8.13 17.63 19.84
N GLY A 27 -7.66 18.04 21.01
CA GLY A 27 -8.01 17.52 22.32
C GLY A 27 -9.50 17.16 22.45
N VAL A 28 -9.77 15.90 22.67
CA VAL A 28 -11.11 15.39 22.94
C VAL A 28 -11.18 15.06 24.43
N THR A 29 -11.97 15.81 25.15
CA THR A 29 -12.29 15.49 26.55
C THR A 29 -13.39 14.44 26.55
N ILE A 30 -13.09 13.25 27.03
CA ILE A 30 -14.07 12.17 27.21
C ILE A 30 -14.48 12.21 28.69
N ASN A 31 -15.69 12.69 28.96
CA ASN A 31 -16.30 12.58 30.28
C ASN A 31 -16.93 11.18 30.40
N VAL A 32 -16.36 10.35 31.24
CA VAL A 32 -16.88 8.98 31.48
C VAL A 32 -17.82 9.01 32.66
N ASP A 33 -17.57 9.89 33.65
CA ASP A 33 -18.42 10.09 34.84
C ASP A 33 -18.08 11.46 35.45
N ASP A 34 -18.87 11.95 36.40
CA ASP A 34 -18.70 13.27 37.03
C ASP A 34 -17.31 13.48 37.69
N ASP A 35 -16.60 12.40 38.02
CA ASP A 35 -15.27 12.45 38.64
C ASP A 35 -14.12 11.92 37.77
N ASN A 36 -14.40 11.40 36.56
CA ASN A 36 -13.37 10.83 35.64
C ASN A 36 -13.40 11.52 34.28
N GLN A 37 -12.51 12.46 34.11
CA GLN A 37 -12.27 13.19 32.87
C GLN A 37 -10.95 12.69 32.24
N PHE A 38 -11.00 12.20 31.02
CA PHE A 38 -9.81 11.87 30.23
C PHE A 38 -9.60 12.93 29.15
N ASP A 39 -8.59 13.77 29.36
CA ASP A 39 -8.12 14.68 28.33
C ASP A 39 -7.19 13.94 27.39
N LEU A 40 -7.62 13.74 26.13
CA LEU A 40 -6.75 13.32 25.05
C LEU A 40 -6.02 14.55 24.52
N ASP A 41 -4.72 14.59 24.74
CA ASP A 41 -3.85 15.64 24.24
C ASP A 41 -3.90 15.79 22.73
N ASP A 42 -3.62 17.00 22.25
CA ASP A 42 -3.52 17.28 20.84
C ASP A 42 -2.48 16.34 20.17
N MET A 43 -2.94 15.58 19.18
CA MET A 43 -2.09 14.67 18.41
C MET A 43 -1.98 15.14 16.96
N TYR A 44 -0.78 15.31 16.52
CA TYR A 44 -0.46 15.65 15.14
C TYR A 44 0.36 14.53 14.52
N GLN A 45 -0.16 13.92 13.45
CA GLN A 45 0.55 12.89 12.72
C GLN A 45 0.73 13.31 11.25
N LEU A 46 1.97 13.36 10.81
CA LEU A 46 2.34 13.54 9.41
C LEU A 46 3.01 12.26 8.90
N LYS A 47 2.43 11.65 7.87
CA LYS A 47 2.96 10.45 7.24
C LYS A 47 3.18 10.68 5.75
N HIS A 48 4.39 10.38 5.30
CA HIS A 48 4.75 10.28 3.88
C HIS A 48 4.97 8.82 3.54
N SER A 49 4.37 8.35 2.44
CA SER A 49 4.54 6.99 1.94
C SER A 49 4.90 7.03 0.48
N TYR A 50 5.85 6.22 0.08
CA TYR A 50 6.29 6.07 -1.30
C TYR A 50 6.44 4.59 -1.63
N ALA A 51 6.07 4.21 -2.84
CA ALA A 51 6.27 2.86 -3.31
C ALA A 51 6.51 2.83 -4.81
N ALA A 52 7.41 1.94 -5.22
CA ALA A 52 7.66 1.57 -6.60
C ALA A 52 7.31 0.09 -6.78
N MET A 53 6.60 -0.22 -7.85
CA MET A 53 6.21 -1.59 -8.19
C MET A 53 6.66 -1.90 -9.61
N ALA A 54 7.33 -3.02 -9.77
CA ALA A 54 7.56 -3.66 -11.05
C ALA A 54 6.61 -4.86 -11.19
N MET A 55 6.10 -5.08 -12.39
CA MET A 55 5.23 -6.22 -12.66
C MET A 55 5.56 -6.87 -14.01
N MET A 56 5.32 -8.15 -14.05
CA MET A 56 5.33 -8.93 -15.28
C MET A 56 3.96 -9.61 -15.42
N ARG A 57 3.33 -9.43 -16.57
CA ARG A 57 2.00 -9.95 -16.88
C ARG A 57 2.09 -10.99 -17.99
N SER A 58 1.52 -12.14 -17.76
CA SER A 58 1.31 -13.17 -18.75
C SER A 58 -0.18 -13.25 -19.11
N TYR A 59 -0.48 -13.33 -20.41
CA TYR A 59 -1.84 -13.47 -20.92
C TYR A 59 -2.09 -14.88 -21.42
N ILE A 60 -3.31 -15.38 -21.17
CA ILE A 60 -3.79 -16.67 -21.68
C ILE A 60 -5.12 -16.39 -22.38
N SER A 61 -5.16 -16.62 -23.68
CA SER A 61 -6.39 -16.46 -24.47
C SER A 61 -7.46 -17.47 -24.04
N LEU A 62 -8.69 -17.03 -23.87
CA LEU A 62 -9.83 -17.92 -23.60
C LEU A 62 -10.39 -18.48 -24.91
N GLY A 63 -9.96 -19.68 -25.26
CA GLY A 63 -10.37 -20.36 -26.49
C GLY A 63 -9.97 -19.57 -27.74
N ASN A 64 -10.89 -19.48 -28.72
CA ASN A 64 -10.69 -18.70 -29.95
C ASN A 64 -11.12 -17.21 -29.82
N SER A 65 -11.41 -16.75 -28.62
CA SER A 65 -11.84 -15.37 -28.42
C SER A 65 -10.65 -14.42 -28.49
N LYS A 66 -10.72 -13.43 -29.36
CA LYS A 66 -9.78 -12.31 -29.40
C LYS A 66 -10.09 -11.18 -28.40
N ARG A 67 -11.23 -11.29 -27.71
CA ARG A 67 -11.72 -10.24 -26.82
C ARG A 67 -11.63 -10.57 -25.33
N PHE A 68 -11.56 -11.86 -24.98
CA PHE A 68 -11.49 -12.30 -23.59
C PHE A 68 -10.22 -13.08 -23.34
N GLY A 69 -9.57 -12.77 -22.25
CA GLY A 69 -8.35 -13.45 -21.81
C GLY A 69 -8.28 -13.52 -20.30
N LEU A 70 -7.50 -14.47 -19.82
CA LEU A 70 -7.00 -14.49 -18.45
C LEU A 70 -5.63 -13.84 -18.43
N TYR A 71 -5.27 -13.26 -17.31
CA TYR A 71 -3.89 -12.82 -17.08
C TYR A 71 -3.44 -13.18 -15.67
N CYS A 72 -2.15 -13.23 -15.52
CA CYS A 72 -1.50 -13.44 -14.25
C CYS A 72 -0.38 -12.41 -14.10
N ASP A 73 -0.46 -11.59 -13.08
CA ASP A 73 0.55 -10.59 -12.74
C ASP A 73 1.47 -11.13 -11.67
N ILE A 74 2.77 -11.12 -11.93
CA ILE A 74 3.81 -11.28 -10.92
C ILE A 74 4.27 -9.88 -10.55
N GLN A 75 4.18 -9.53 -9.28
CA GLN A 75 4.41 -8.17 -8.78
C GLN A 75 5.54 -8.18 -7.76
N LEU A 76 6.45 -7.23 -7.89
CA LEU A 76 7.47 -6.91 -6.90
C LEU A 76 7.31 -5.43 -6.54
N GLN A 77 6.96 -5.16 -5.29
CA GLN A 77 6.79 -3.81 -4.80
C GLN A 77 7.79 -3.53 -3.67
N MET A 78 8.47 -2.42 -3.79
CA MET A 78 9.31 -1.86 -2.74
C MET A 78 8.73 -0.52 -2.33
N GLY A 79 8.65 -0.29 -1.04
CA GLY A 79 8.11 0.94 -0.51
C GLY A 79 8.72 1.33 0.82
N GLY A 80 8.32 2.48 1.28
CA GLY A 80 8.66 2.93 2.61
C GLY A 80 7.72 4.04 3.06
N SER A 81 7.74 4.28 4.35
CA SER A 81 7.02 5.41 4.92
C SER A 81 7.82 6.08 6.03
N GLN A 82 7.64 7.37 6.15
CA GLN A 82 8.15 8.17 7.24
C GLN A 82 6.97 8.82 7.95
N SER A 83 6.86 8.59 9.24
CA SER A 83 5.79 9.15 10.07
C SER A 83 6.40 9.92 11.22
N LYS A 84 5.89 11.12 11.44
CA LYS A 84 6.16 11.92 12.62
C LYS A 84 4.86 12.08 13.37
N VAL A 85 4.85 11.65 14.62
CA VAL A 85 3.75 11.83 15.55
C VAL A 85 4.23 12.79 16.63
N VAL A 86 3.47 13.82 16.88
CA VAL A 86 3.68 14.77 17.98
C VAL A 86 2.44 14.72 18.84
N SER A 87 2.60 14.48 20.12
CA SER A 87 1.52 14.36 21.09
C SER A 87 1.91 15.14 22.34
N GLY A 88 0.97 15.83 22.95
CA GLY A 88 1.15 16.61 24.17
C GLY A 88 0.82 18.09 24.01
N THR A 89 0.58 18.74 25.12
CA THR A 89 0.27 20.18 25.26
C THR A 89 1.28 20.86 26.18
N GLY A 90 1.70 22.08 25.83
CA GLY A 90 2.60 22.89 26.65
C GLY A 90 4.05 22.39 26.66
N GLU A 91 4.61 22.15 27.85
CA GLU A 91 6.02 21.76 28.03
C GLU A 91 6.25 20.25 27.85
N ASP A 92 5.20 19.42 27.93
CA ASP A 92 5.25 17.96 27.83
C ASP A 92 4.92 17.47 26.41
N VAL A 93 5.66 17.94 25.42
CA VAL A 93 5.47 17.49 24.02
C VAL A 93 6.37 16.31 23.73
N THR A 94 5.76 15.17 23.37
CA THR A 94 6.46 13.96 22.96
C THR A 94 6.44 13.83 21.43
N GLY A 95 7.63 13.68 20.83
CA GLY A 95 7.78 13.47 19.39
C GLY A 95 8.27 12.05 19.09
N THR A 96 7.49 11.30 18.31
CA THR A 96 7.88 9.98 17.83
C THR A 96 8.11 10.02 16.32
N TYR A 97 9.26 9.56 15.89
CA TYR A 97 9.61 9.41 14.49
C TYR A 97 9.68 7.92 14.14
N SER A 98 8.98 7.52 13.09
CA SER A 98 8.95 6.15 12.63
C SER A 98 9.28 6.08 11.14
N THR A 99 10.17 5.16 10.78
CA THR A 99 10.53 4.86 9.40
C THR A 99 10.23 3.38 9.14
N SER A 100 9.47 3.12 8.08
CA SER A 100 9.16 1.76 7.61
C SER A 100 9.74 1.55 6.22
N THR A 101 10.25 0.35 6.00
CA THR A 101 10.65 -0.14 4.68
C THR A 101 9.90 -1.44 4.42
N ASP A 102 9.22 -1.51 3.28
CA ASP A 102 8.33 -2.59 2.94
C ASP A 102 8.74 -3.22 1.60
N LEU A 103 8.75 -4.54 1.55
CA LEU A 103 8.95 -5.33 0.35
C LEU A 103 7.78 -6.31 0.22
N ASN A 104 7.12 -6.27 -0.93
CA ASN A 104 6.01 -7.16 -1.24
C ASN A 104 6.32 -7.91 -2.54
N ILE A 105 6.12 -9.23 -2.52
CA ILE A 105 6.20 -10.09 -3.69
C ILE A 105 4.87 -10.80 -3.80
N GLY A 106 4.19 -10.70 -4.94
CA GLY A 106 2.86 -11.26 -5.07
C GLY A 106 2.49 -11.69 -6.47
N VAL A 107 1.43 -12.49 -6.54
CA VAL A 107 0.80 -12.98 -7.76
C VAL A 107 -0.67 -12.58 -7.73
N ALA A 108 -1.14 -11.93 -8.79
CA ALA A 108 -2.51 -11.47 -8.93
C ALA A 108 -3.12 -12.00 -10.25
N PRO A 109 -3.94 -13.04 -10.18
CA PRO A 109 -4.69 -13.50 -11.35
C PRO A 109 -5.84 -12.55 -11.67
N GLY A 110 -6.22 -12.50 -12.95
CA GLY A 110 -7.31 -11.67 -13.39
C GLY A 110 -7.86 -12.08 -14.75
N MET A 111 -8.90 -11.36 -15.16
CA MET A 111 -9.53 -11.47 -16.46
C MET A 111 -9.51 -10.12 -17.16
N VAL A 112 -9.34 -10.15 -18.47
CA VAL A 112 -9.38 -8.98 -19.34
C VAL A 112 -10.44 -9.16 -20.41
N ALA A 113 -11.23 -8.11 -20.62
CA ALA A 113 -12.21 -8.04 -21.69
C ALA A 113 -11.94 -6.80 -22.55
N PHE A 114 -11.55 -6.99 -23.81
CA PHE A 114 -11.29 -5.92 -24.76
C PHE A 114 -12.61 -5.38 -25.32
N ILE A 115 -12.89 -4.11 -25.05
CA ILE A 115 -14.02 -3.37 -25.62
C ILE A 115 -13.73 -3.03 -27.08
N ASN A 116 -12.51 -2.61 -27.34
CA ASN A 116 -11.95 -2.31 -28.66
C ASN A 116 -10.45 -2.69 -28.68
N ASN A 117 -9.75 -2.37 -29.78
CA ASN A 117 -8.33 -2.72 -29.94
C ASN A 117 -7.39 -2.02 -28.93
N TYR A 118 -7.84 -0.96 -28.28
CA TYR A 118 -7.03 -0.09 -27.43
C TYR A 118 -7.51 -0.03 -25.98
N THR A 119 -8.73 -0.51 -25.70
CA THR A 119 -9.35 -0.36 -24.37
C THR A 119 -9.88 -1.68 -23.88
N ALA A 120 -9.54 -2.02 -22.67
CA ALA A 120 -10.06 -3.21 -22.00
C ALA A 120 -10.56 -2.90 -20.58
N VAL A 121 -11.51 -3.69 -20.13
CA VAL A 121 -11.90 -3.80 -18.73
C VAL A 121 -11.17 -4.98 -18.13
N GLU A 122 -10.59 -4.76 -16.97
CA GLU A 122 -9.86 -5.76 -16.21
C GLU A 122 -10.54 -6.03 -14.89
N VAL A 123 -10.61 -7.30 -14.55
CA VAL A 123 -11.06 -7.79 -13.24
C VAL A 123 -9.90 -8.56 -12.64
N SER A 124 -9.38 -8.12 -11.51
CA SER A 124 -8.37 -8.83 -10.75
C SER A 124 -8.93 -9.42 -9.49
N VAL A 125 -8.48 -10.60 -9.14
CA VAL A 125 -8.71 -11.20 -7.83
C VAL A 125 -7.48 -10.91 -6.96
N GLY A 126 -7.68 -10.84 -5.67
CA GLY A 126 -6.67 -10.38 -4.73
C GLY A 126 -5.32 -11.07 -4.81
N VAL A 127 -4.32 -10.41 -4.30
CA VAL A 127 -2.91 -10.82 -4.37
C VAL A 127 -2.64 -11.96 -3.39
N LEU A 128 -2.01 -13.02 -3.91
CA LEU A 128 -1.32 -14.03 -3.11
C LEU A 128 0.13 -13.60 -2.99
N GLY A 129 0.65 -13.42 -1.78
CA GLY A 129 2.02 -12.93 -1.71
C GLY A 129 2.65 -12.96 -0.32
N PHE A 130 3.88 -12.54 -0.31
CA PHE A 130 4.69 -12.35 0.88
C PHE A 130 4.97 -10.87 1.09
N ASP A 131 4.74 -10.42 2.32
CA ASP A 131 5.05 -9.07 2.77
C ASP A 131 6.17 -9.14 3.79
N PHE A 132 7.23 -8.38 3.55
CA PHE A 132 8.31 -8.16 4.49
C PHE A 132 8.30 -6.69 4.87
N SER A 133 8.24 -6.40 6.16
CA SER A 133 8.24 -5.04 6.67
C SER A 133 9.26 -4.89 7.78
N LYS A 134 10.03 -3.82 7.72
CA LYS A 134 10.96 -3.42 8.76
C LYS A 134 10.62 -2.01 9.19
N THR A 135 10.26 -1.85 10.46
CA THR A 135 9.94 -0.55 11.06
C THR A 135 10.95 -0.22 12.15
N ARG A 136 11.48 0.99 12.10
CA ARG A 136 12.29 1.60 13.15
C ARG A 136 11.54 2.77 13.73
N GLN A 137 11.50 2.84 15.04
CA GLN A 137 10.86 3.91 15.78
C GLN A 137 11.82 4.54 16.77
N THR A 138 11.89 5.86 16.77
CA THR A 138 12.67 6.64 17.72
C THR A 138 11.74 7.62 18.41
N THR A 139 11.72 7.57 19.74
CA THR A 139 10.89 8.45 20.57
C THR A 139 11.81 9.36 21.39
N ASN A 140 11.51 10.67 21.38
CA ASN A 140 12.25 11.75 22.03
C ASN A 140 13.79 11.68 21.82
N GLN A 141 14.38 12.72 21.32
CA GLN A 141 15.82 12.79 20.97
C GLN A 141 16.78 12.49 22.13
N VAL A 142 16.32 12.48 23.37
CA VAL A 142 17.12 12.26 24.58
C VAL A 142 17.09 10.79 25.04
N TYR A 143 16.00 10.07 24.76
CA TYR A 143 15.90 8.62 25.00
C TYR A 143 15.80 7.91 23.67
N ILE A 144 16.93 7.43 23.17
CA ILE A 144 16.97 6.59 21.96
C ILE A 144 16.44 5.20 22.33
N GLY A 145 15.15 5.07 22.40
CA GLY A 145 14.47 3.79 22.36
C GLY A 145 14.37 3.34 20.91
N GLU A 146 15.37 2.69 20.35
CA GLU A 146 15.29 2.12 19.03
C GLU A 146 14.46 0.84 19.10
N LEU A 147 13.20 0.90 18.73
CA LEU A 147 12.35 -0.27 18.52
C LEU A 147 12.46 -0.70 17.06
N SER A 148 13.11 -1.83 16.82
CA SER A 148 13.16 -2.44 15.48
C SER A 148 12.19 -3.62 15.42
N LEU A 149 11.13 -3.48 14.63
CA LEU A 149 10.17 -4.54 14.34
C LEU A 149 10.41 -5.09 12.94
N ASN A 150 10.66 -6.38 12.85
CA ASN A 150 10.73 -7.08 11.58
C ASN A 150 9.52 -8.02 11.50
N SER A 151 8.77 -7.95 10.43
CA SER A 151 7.65 -8.85 10.18
C SER A 151 7.75 -9.46 8.80
N ALA A 152 7.42 -10.73 8.71
CA ALA A 152 7.24 -11.45 7.46
C ALA A 152 5.88 -12.13 7.50
N ASN A 153 5.01 -11.78 6.58
CA ASN A 153 3.64 -12.27 6.54
C ASN A 153 3.35 -12.88 5.18
N PHE A 154 2.69 -14.02 5.19
CA PHE A 154 2.06 -14.57 4.01
C PHE A 154 0.63 -14.05 3.93
N ARG A 155 0.30 -13.40 2.81
CA ARG A 155 -1.01 -12.81 2.58
C ARG A 155 -1.76 -13.61 1.51
N ILE A 156 -2.97 -14.04 1.87
CA ILE A 156 -3.95 -14.57 0.92
C ILE A 156 -5.17 -13.67 0.97
N ASN A 157 -5.45 -12.96 -0.11
CA ASN A 157 -6.60 -12.06 -0.19
C ASN A 157 -7.47 -12.42 -1.40
N LEU A 158 -8.17 -13.54 -1.33
CA LEU A 158 -9.01 -14.06 -2.42
C LEU A 158 -10.31 -13.29 -2.62
N PHE A 159 -10.74 -12.51 -1.63
CA PHE A 159 -12.01 -11.78 -1.66
C PHE A 159 -11.88 -10.32 -2.10
N SER A 160 -10.67 -9.88 -2.42
CA SER A 160 -10.45 -8.54 -2.96
C SER A 160 -10.62 -8.57 -4.48
N ILE A 161 -11.71 -8.02 -4.97
CA ILE A 161 -11.98 -7.87 -6.41
C ILE A 161 -11.62 -6.45 -6.81
N GLY A 162 -10.67 -6.32 -7.72
CA GLY A 162 -10.29 -5.06 -8.35
C GLY A 162 -10.95 -4.93 -9.72
N LEU A 163 -11.54 -3.78 -10.01
CA LEU A 163 -12.02 -3.42 -11.34
C LEU A 163 -11.14 -2.31 -11.89
N GLY A 164 -10.72 -2.43 -13.13
CA GLY A 164 -9.88 -1.44 -13.79
C GLY A 164 -10.21 -1.27 -15.27
N ILE A 165 -9.79 -0.13 -15.81
CA ILE A 165 -9.79 0.12 -17.25
C ILE A 165 -8.33 0.24 -17.67
N ALA A 166 -7.93 -0.51 -18.69
CA ALA A 166 -6.61 -0.48 -19.26
C ALA A 166 -6.65 0.07 -20.67
N PHE A 167 -5.66 0.89 -21.01
CA PHE A 167 -5.44 1.39 -22.35
C PHE A 167 -4.16 0.77 -22.90
N TYR A 168 -4.26 0.17 -24.06
CA TYR A 168 -3.18 -0.49 -24.79
C TYR A 168 -2.78 0.41 -25.97
N LEU A 169 -1.49 0.63 -26.15
CA LEU A 169 -0.90 1.46 -27.21
C LEU A 169 -0.13 0.60 -28.18
#